data_626080a9ef6f907eadb9f3ba77d18a94
#
_entry.id   626080a9ef6f907eadb9f3ba77d18a94
#
_cell.length_a   1.000
_cell.length_b   1.000
_cell.length_c   1.000
_cell.angle_alpha   90.00
_cell.angle_beta   90.00
_cell.angle_gamma   90.00
#
_symmetry.space_group_name_H-M   'P 1'
#
loop_
_entity.id
_entity.type
_entity.pdbx_description
1 polymer ?
#
loop_
_entity_poly.entity_id
_entity_poly.type
_entity_poly.pdbx_seq_one_letter_code
_entity_poly.pdbx_strand_id
1 'polypeptide(L)'
;ETTDGKQMLTWVILPPDFDPAKKYPTLLYCEGGPQSVVSQFWSYRWNFQLMAANGYIVVAPNRRGVPSFGQEWLDQISGDYSGQNIRDYLSAIDYVAKEPWVDKDRLGCVGASYGGYSVYFLAGHHDGRFKAFISHCGIFDFEAMYGSTEELFFLNNDYGGPYWDKQNATAMRTYANSPHKFVDKWDTPIMIITGELDFRIPYTQSLEAFTAARLHGIDARLVEFEDEDHQVMKPQNSVVWNREFFGWLDKYLKK
;
A
#
# COMPACT_ATOMS: atom_id res chain seq x y z
N GLU A 1 13.42 -5.25 -14.00
CA GLU A 1 12.59 -6.00 -14.97
C GLU A 1 11.40 -6.61 -14.23
N THR A 2 10.21 -6.57 -14.84
CA THR A 2 8.98 -7.16 -14.31
C THR A 2 8.85 -8.64 -14.69
N THR A 3 7.91 -9.37 -14.07
CA THR A 3 7.70 -10.81 -14.34
C THR A 3 7.33 -11.14 -15.80
N ASP A 4 6.86 -10.16 -16.55
CA ASP A 4 6.52 -10.28 -18.00
C ASP A 4 7.56 -9.61 -18.91
N GLY A 5 8.77 -9.32 -18.40
CA GLY A 5 9.92 -8.85 -19.18
C GLY A 5 9.91 -7.37 -19.54
N LYS A 6 9.04 -6.56 -18.93
CA LYS A 6 9.03 -5.10 -19.15
C LYS A 6 10.01 -4.40 -18.21
N GLN A 7 10.50 -3.23 -18.62
CA GLN A 7 11.33 -2.37 -17.76
C GLN A 7 10.45 -1.43 -16.95
N MET A 8 10.67 -1.40 -15.64
CA MET A 8 9.91 -0.57 -14.70
C MET A 8 10.82 0.42 -13.98
N LEU A 9 10.54 1.72 -14.12
CA LEU A 9 11.24 2.75 -13.35
C LEU A 9 10.90 2.60 -11.86
N THR A 10 11.92 2.44 -11.05
CA THR A 10 11.79 2.34 -9.59
C THR A 10 12.74 3.32 -8.92
N TRP A 11 12.21 4.17 -8.05
CA TRP A 11 13.03 5.01 -7.20
C TRP A 11 13.56 4.20 -6.03
N VAL A 12 14.86 4.33 -5.75
CA VAL A 12 15.49 3.78 -4.55
C VAL A 12 16.12 4.94 -3.79
N ILE A 13 15.57 5.26 -2.63
CA ILE A 13 16.02 6.37 -1.80
C ILE A 13 16.84 5.80 -0.65
N LEU A 14 18.09 6.22 -0.57
CA LEU A 14 19.07 5.75 0.41
C LEU A 14 19.13 6.71 1.61
N PRO A 15 19.47 6.23 2.82
CA PRO A 15 19.75 7.08 3.96
C PRO A 15 20.81 8.15 3.66
N PRO A 16 20.76 9.36 4.30
CA PRO A 16 21.74 10.43 4.04
C PRO A 16 23.21 10.01 4.23
N ASP A 17 23.48 9.20 5.26
CA ASP A 17 24.82 8.70 5.58
C ASP A 17 24.95 7.22 5.15
N PHE A 18 24.53 6.92 3.91
CA PHE A 18 24.54 5.56 3.39
C PHE A 18 25.96 4.99 3.32
N ASP A 19 26.12 3.83 3.92
CA ASP A 19 27.35 3.03 3.91
C ASP A 19 27.07 1.66 3.26
N PRO A 20 27.61 1.36 2.09
CA PRO A 20 27.34 0.10 1.39
C PRO A 20 27.83 -1.15 2.13
N ALA A 21 28.65 -0.99 3.18
CA ALA A 21 29.09 -2.10 4.04
C ALA A 21 28.07 -2.46 5.13
N LYS A 22 27.04 -1.63 5.34
CA LYS A 22 25.99 -1.87 6.33
C LYS A 22 24.75 -2.46 5.69
N LYS A 23 23.92 -3.11 6.52
CA LYS A 23 22.59 -3.60 6.12
C LYS A 23 21.49 -2.71 6.70
N TYR A 24 20.52 -2.39 5.85
CA TYR A 24 19.42 -1.48 6.19
C TYR A 24 18.06 -2.15 6.10
N PRO A 25 17.13 -1.82 7.02
CA PRO A 25 15.73 -2.13 6.85
C PRO A 25 15.20 -1.38 5.62
N THR A 26 14.34 -2.04 4.85
CA THR A 26 13.89 -1.53 3.55
C THR A 26 12.37 -1.55 3.44
N LEU A 27 11.80 -0.48 2.91
CA LEU A 27 10.37 -0.29 2.75
C LEU A 27 9.98 -0.38 1.28
N LEU A 28 9.03 -1.24 0.95
CA LEU A 28 8.28 -1.13 -0.29
C LEU A 28 7.19 -0.06 -0.10
N TYR A 29 7.22 0.97 -0.91
CA TYR A 29 6.17 1.99 -0.97
C TYR A 29 5.18 1.66 -2.08
N CYS A 30 3.93 1.48 -1.72
CA CYS A 30 2.82 1.28 -2.65
C CYS A 30 2.12 2.61 -2.91
N GLU A 31 2.23 3.12 -4.14
CA GLU A 31 1.61 4.38 -4.56
C GLU A 31 0.10 4.26 -4.65
N GLY A 32 -0.59 5.33 -4.22
CA GLY A 32 -2.04 5.48 -4.36
C GLY A 32 -2.49 5.76 -5.79
N GLY A 33 -3.69 6.25 -5.93
CA GLY A 33 -4.33 6.53 -7.20
C GLY A 33 -5.47 5.58 -7.51
N PRO A 34 -5.29 4.51 -8.32
CA PRO A 34 -4.03 3.88 -8.80
C PRO A 34 -3.30 4.61 -9.93
N GLN A 35 -3.94 5.52 -10.64
CA GLN A 35 -3.35 6.24 -11.77
C GLN A 35 -2.55 7.46 -11.29
N SER A 36 -1.55 7.24 -10.44
CA SER A 36 -0.64 8.26 -9.92
C SER A 36 0.82 7.84 -10.07
N VAL A 37 1.64 8.73 -10.63
CA VAL A 37 3.06 8.46 -10.86
C VAL A 37 3.89 8.77 -9.62
N VAL A 38 4.84 7.91 -9.30
CA VAL A 38 5.85 8.20 -8.29
C VAL A 38 6.96 9.04 -8.93
N SER A 39 7.10 10.27 -8.45
CA SER A 39 8.11 11.22 -8.91
C SER A 39 8.82 11.87 -7.71
N GLN A 40 9.52 12.95 -7.93
CA GLN A 40 10.08 13.78 -6.88
C GLN A 40 8.99 14.68 -6.29
N PHE A 41 8.25 14.15 -5.30
CA PHE A 41 7.26 14.91 -4.58
C PHE A 41 7.62 15.04 -3.09
N TRP A 42 6.97 15.99 -2.43
CA TRP A 42 7.08 16.21 -1.00
C TRP A 42 5.70 16.22 -0.35
N SER A 43 5.58 15.59 0.81
CA SER A 43 4.33 15.52 1.57
C SER A 43 4.61 15.57 3.07
N TYR A 44 3.68 16.09 3.84
CA TYR A 44 3.76 16.09 5.30
C TYR A 44 3.61 14.68 5.91
N ARG A 45 3.01 13.75 5.22
CA ARG A 45 2.88 12.36 5.66
C ARG A 45 3.80 11.41 4.87
N TRP A 46 3.65 11.28 3.57
CA TRP A 46 4.47 10.43 2.71
C TRP A 46 5.71 11.20 2.24
N ASN A 47 6.77 11.15 3.04
CA ASN A 47 8.02 11.85 2.77
C ASN A 47 9.17 10.85 2.73
N PHE A 48 9.65 10.51 1.54
CA PHE A 48 10.71 9.53 1.34
C PHE A 48 12.04 9.95 1.98
N GLN A 49 12.34 11.26 1.95
CA GLN A 49 13.55 11.79 2.56
C GLN A 49 13.51 11.64 4.08
N LEU A 50 12.34 11.81 4.69
CA LEU A 50 12.16 11.61 6.12
C LEU A 50 12.26 10.12 6.49
N MET A 51 11.72 9.22 5.66
CA MET A 51 11.87 7.77 5.84
C MET A 51 13.35 7.38 5.74
N ALA A 52 14.06 7.90 4.75
CA ALA A 52 15.48 7.66 4.56
C ALA A 52 16.32 8.25 5.73
N ALA A 53 16.00 9.45 6.21
CA ALA A 53 16.65 10.07 7.37
C ALA A 53 16.43 9.27 8.67
N ASN A 54 15.33 8.51 8.75
CA ASN A 54 15.09 7.56 9.83
C ASN A 54 15.77 6.20 9.59
N GLY A 55 16.68 6.09 8.62
CA GLY A 55 17.52 4.91 8.41
C GLY A 55 16.88 3.79 7.60
N TYR A 56 15.80 4.06 6.87
CA TYR A 56 15.17 3.12 5.95
C TYR A 56 15.63 3.36 4.51
N ILE A 57 15.81 2.30 3.76
CA ILE A 57 15.82 2.40 2.30
C ILE A 57 14.38 2.35 1.81
N VAL A 58 14.03 3.22 0.86
CA VAL A 58 12.66 3.25 0.30
C VAL A 58 12.72 2.81 -1.16
N VAL A 59 11.92 1.80 -1.50
CA VAL A 59 11.74 1.28 -2.86
C VAL A 59 10.36 1.71 -3.33
N ALA A 60 10.29 2.60 -4.29
CA ALA A 60 9.06 3.21 -4.78
C ALA A 60 8.90 2.99 -6.30
N PRO A 61 8.28 1.87 -6.71
CA PRO A 61 8.14 1.51 -8.12
C PRO A 61 6.98 2.23 -8.81
N ASN A 62 7.19 2.56 -10.09
CA ASN A 62 6.14 2.99 -11.01
C ASN A 62 5.54 1.75 -11.70
N ARG A 63 4.74 1.00 -10.93
CA ARG A 63 4.08 -0.24 -11.40
C ARG A 63 3.03 0.03 -12.47
N ARG A 64 2.48 -1.03 -13.10
CA ARG A 64 1.37 -0.91 -14.06
C ARG A 64 0.23 -0.05 -13.51
N GLY A 65 -0.38 0.75 -14.38
CA GLY A 65 -1.47 1.66 -14.05
C GLY A 65 -1.04 3.09 -13.74
N VAL A 66 0.25 3.39 -13.58
CA VAL A 66 0.69 4.78 -13.43
C VAL A 66 0.83 5.48 -14.80
N PRO A 67 0.54 6.79 -14.90
CA PRO A 67 0.75 7.55 -16.13
C PRO A 67 2.23 7.75 -16.42
N SER A 68 2.54 8.36 -17.58
CA SER A 68 3.87 8.78 -18.05
C SER A 68 4.74 7.67 -18.67
N PHE A 69 4.25 6.42 -18.72
CA PHE A 69 4.97 5.29 -19.32
C PHE A 69 4.24 4.68 -20.53
N GLY A 70 3.35 5.44 -21.14
CA GLY A 70 2.53 5.04 -22.27
C GLY A 70 1.14 4.53 -21.88
N GLN A 71 0.22 4.58 -22.86
CA GLN A 71 -1.19 4.23 -22.63
C GLN A 71 -1.37 2.76 -22.25
N GLU A 72 -0.64 1.85 -22.92
CA GLU A 72 -0.67 0.42 -22.59
C GLU A 72 -0.31 0.14 -21.11
N TRP A 73 0.69 0.88 -20.57
CA TRP A 73 1.08 0.75 -19.16
C TRP A 73 -0.01 1.23 -18.22
N LEU A 74 -0.64 2.35 -18.56
CA LEU A 74 -1.72 2.96 -17.77
C LEU A 74 -2.96 2.07 -17.72
N ASP A 75 -3.40 1.55 -18.86
CA ASP A 75 -4.67 0.84 -19.01
C ASP A 75 -4.69 -0.53 -18.30
N GLN A 76 -3.51 -1.09 -17.98
CA GLN A 76 -3.40 -2.41 -17.36
C GLN A 76 -3.83 -2.47 -15.89
N ILE A 77 -4.32 -1.39 -15.31
CA ILE A 77 -4.79 -1.38 -13.92
C ILE A 77 -6.32 -1.51 -13.81
N SER A 78 -7.05 -0.84 -14.70
CA SER A 78 -8.52 -0.86 -14.64
C SER A 78 -9.04 -2.27 -14.94
N GLY A 79 -9.88 -2.78 -14.05
CA GLY A 79 -10.40 -4.14 -14.11
C GLY A 79 -9.43 -5.23 -13.67
N ASP A 80 -8.22 -4.89 -13.21
CA ASP A 80 -7.24 -5.88 -12.72
C ASP A 80 -6.34 -5.34 -11.60
N TYR A 81 -6.94 -4.94 -10.48
CA TYR A 81 -6.21 -4.43 -9.32
C TYR A 81 -5.26 -5.45 -8.67
N SER A 82 -5.56 -6.74 -8.78
CA SER A 82 -4.80 -7.82 -8.16
C SER A 82 -3.80 -8.52 -9.10
N GLY A 83 -3.68 -8.02 -10.34
CA GLY A 83 -2.90 -8.67 -11.39
C GLY A 83 -1.44 -8.26 -11.47
N GLN A 84 -1.03 -7.82 -12.66
CA GLN A 84 0.38 -7.52 -12.93
C GLN A 84 0.95 -6.41 -12.04
N ASN A 85 0.15 -5.43 -11.67
CA ASN A 85 0.59 -4.34 -10.77
C ASN A 85 1.08 -4.85 -9.41
N ILE A 86 0.47 -5.89 -8.85
CA ILE A 86 0.92 -6.53 -7.60
C ILE A 86 2.24 -7.29 -7.82
N ARG A 87 2.36 -8.01 -8.95
CA ARG A 87 3.61 -8.68 -9.32
C ARG A 87 4.74 -7.68 -9.56
N ASP A 88 4.43 -6.49 -10.08
CA ASP A 88 5.38 -5.40 -10.27
C ASP A 88 5.95 -4.91 -8.93
N TYR A 89 5.10 -4.73 -7.90
CA TYR A 89 5.55 -4.40 -6.55
C TYR A 89 6.52 -5.46 -6.00
N LEU A 90 6.16 -6.74 -6.11
CA LEU A 90 7.01 -7.83 -5.65
C LEU A 90 8.31 -7.92 -6.45
N SER A 91 8.26 -7.72 -7.77
CA SER A 91 9.46 -7.69 -8.61
C SER A 91 10.45 -6.59 -8.19
N ALA A 92 9.93 -5.40 -7.84
CA ALA A 92 10.75 -4.29 -7.41
C ALA A 92 11.48 -4.58 -6.10
N ILE A 93 10.75 -5.05 -5.08
CA ILE A 93 11.37 -5.34 -3.78
C ILE A 93 12.32 -6.55 -3.87
N ASP A 94 11.96 -7.59 -4.62
CA ASP A 94 12.80 -8.77 -4.81
C ASP A 94 14.09 -8.44 -5.59
N TYR A 95 14.03 -7.47 -6.51
CA TYR A 95 15.22 -7.00 -7.22
C TYR A 95 16.18 -6.27 -6.28
N VAL A 96 15.66 -5.29 -5.53
CA VAL A 96 16.47 -4.47 -4.60
C VAL A 96 16.97 -5.32 -3.42
N ALA A 97 16.20 -6.33 -2.99
CA ALA A 97 16.62 -7.24 -1.92
C ALA A 97 17.83 -8.11 -2.27
N LYS A 98 18.30 -8.13 -3.53
CA LYS A 98 19.56 -8.80 -3.91
C LYS A 98 20.79 -7.99 -3.54
N GLU A 99 20.63 -6.70 -3.31
CA GLU A 99 21.73 -5.82 -2.95
C GLU A 99 22.30 -6.17 -1.57
N PRO A 100 23.63 -6.17 -1.40
CA PRO A 100 24.28 -6.60 -0.16
C PRO A 100 23.94 -5.72 1.05
N TRP A 101 23.53 -4.48 0.81
CA TRP A 101 23.14 -3.50 1.82
C TRP A 101 21.67 -3.59 2.24
N VAL A 102 20.86 -4.47 1.64
CA VAL A 102 19.48 -4.74 2.09
C VAL A 102 19.47 -5.88 3.10
N ASP A 103 18.77 -5.64 4.21
CA ASP A 103 18.46 -6.70 5.16
C ASP A 103 17.11 -7.35 4.80
N LYS A 104 17.16 -8.54 4.24
CA LYS A 104 15.99 -9.30 3.81
C LYS A 104 15.04 -9.69 4.94
N ASP A 105 15.55 -9.75 6.17
CA ASP A 105 14.76 -10.08 7.35
C ASP A 105 14.09 -8.85 7.97
N ARG A 106 14.30 -7.66 7.39
CA ARG A 106 13.77 -6.38 7.85
C ARG A 106 13.10 -5.59 6.72
N LEU A 107 12.23 -6.27 5.96
CA LEU A 107 11.42 -5.64 4.92
C LEU A 107 10.05 -5.23 5.47
N GLY A 108 9.61 -4.01 5.16
CA GLY A 108 8.27 -3.50 5.44
C GLY A 108 7.54 -3.10 4.16
N CYS A 109 6.21 -3.05 4.22
CA CYS A 109 5.39 -2.60 3.10
C CYS A 109 4.38 -1.56 3.58
N VAL A 110 4.35 -0.41 2.92
CA VAL A 110 3.56 0.75 3.34
C VAL A 110 2.85 1.39 2.14
N GLY A 111 1.66 1.95 2.36
CA GLY A 111 0.92 2.63 1.30
C GLY A 111 -0.37 3.26 1.78
N ALA A 112 -0.94 4.15 0.95
CA ALA A 112 -2.20 4.81 1.22
C ALA A 112 -3.18 4.70 0.06
N SER A 113 -4.48 4.77 0.36
CA SER A 113 -5.53 4.76 -0.67
C SER A 113 -5.49 3.44 -1.47
N TYR A 114 -5.39 3.50 -2.79
CA TYR A 114 -5.09 2.32 -3.58
C TYR A 114 -3.78 1.62 -3.11
N GLY A 115 -2.77 2.39 -2.67
CA GLY A 115 -1.56 1.81 -2.06
C GLY A 115 -1.86 1.09 -0.74
N GLY A 116 -2.82 1.58 0.06
CA GLY A 116 -3.32 0.91 1.25
C GLY A 116 -4.07 -0.38 0.93
N TYR A 117 -4.86 -0.39 -0.16
CA TYR A 117 -5.40 -1.61 -0.74
C TYR A 117 -4.29 -2.62 -1.08
N SER A 118 -3.25 -2.13 -1.78
CA SER A 118 -2.12 -2.99 -2.17
C SER A 118 -1.45 -3.62 -0.95
N VAL A 119 -1.31 -2.87 0.15
CA VAL A 119 -0.81 -3.38 1.43
C VAL A 119 -1.71 -4.50 1.98
N TYR A 120 -3.03 -4.31 2.02
CA TYR A 120 -3.96 -5.34 2.50
C TYR A 120 -3.93 -6.58 1.60
N PHE A 121 -3.88 -6.40 0.29
CA PHE A 121 -3.80 -7.52 -0.63
C PHE A 121 -2.48 -8.29 -0.47
N LEU A 122 -1.35 -7.57 -0.38
CA LEU A 122 -0.03 -8.15 -0.15
C LEU A 122 0.07 -8.85 1.21
N ALA A 123 -0.64 -8.39 2.25
CA ALA A 123 -0.66 -9.07 3.55
C ALA A 123 -1.13 -10.53 3.45
N GLY A 124 -1.96 -10.86 2.46
CA GLY A 124 -2.37 -12.23 2.16
C GLY A 124 -1.56 -12.92 1.04
N HIS A 125 -0.58 -12.22 0.41
CA HIS A 125 0.09 -12.71 -0.81
C HIS A 125 1.60 -12.38 -0.86
N HIS A 126 2.23 -12.08 0.28
CA HIS A 126 3.65 -11.67 0.29
C HIS A 126 4.65 -12.84 0.43
N ASP A 127 4.18 -14.04 0.68
CA ASP A 127 5.00 -15.24 0.83
C ASP A 127 6.18 -15.05 1.82
N GLY A 128 5.88 -14.49 3.00
CA GLY A 128 6.82 -14.29 4.10
C GLY A 128 7.85 -13.17 3.92
N ARG A 129 7.75 -12.33 2.86
CA ARG A 129 8.72 -11.27 2.57
C ARG A 129 8.75 -10.17 3.63
N PHE A 130 7.59 -9.68 4.05
CA PHE A 130 7.50 -8.51 4.92
C PHE A 130 7.34 -8.90 6.39
N LYS A 131 7.86 -8.05 7.28
CA LYS A 131 7.79 -8.21 8.75
C LYS A 131 6.91 -7.16 9.40
N ALA A 132 6.48 -6.13 8.67
CA ALA A 132 5.55 -5.12 9.10
C ALA A 132 4.79 -4.53 7.91
N PHE A 133 3.52 -4.23 8.14
CA PHE A 133 2.66 -3.52 7.20
C PHE A 133 2.12 -2.23 7.81
N ILE A 134 1.95 -1.19 6.95
CA ILE A 134 1.17 0.01 7.29
C ILE A 134 0.24 0.34 6.12
N SER A 135 -1.06 0.27 6.35
CA SER A 135 -2.09 0.71 5.42
C SER A 135 -2.77 1.98 5.93
N HIS A 136 -2.75 3.04 5.15
CA HIS A 136 -3.47 4.27 5.45
C HIS A 136 -4.65 4.42 4.47
N CYS A 137 -5.86 4.60 4.99
CA CYS A 137 -7.10 4.75 4.21
C CYS A 137 -7.16 3.75 3.03
N GLY A 138 -6.84 2.47 3.30
CA GLY A 138 -6.82 1.42 2.28
C GLY A 138 -8.20 0.83 2.03
N ILE A 139 -8.45 0.38 0.79
CA ILE A 139 -9.67 -0.35 0.46
C ILE A 139 -9.51 -1.81 0.91
N PHE A 140 -10.39 -2.27 1.77
CA PHE A 140 -10.36 -3.62 2.32
C PHE A 140 -11.47 -4.52 1.75
N ASP A 141 -12.70 -4.03 1.73
CA ASP A 141 -13.87 -4.69 1.16
C ASP A 141 -14.40 -3.93 -0.06
N PHE A 142 -14.27 -4.50 -1.24
CA PHE A 142 -14.72 -3.89 -2.49
C PHE A 142 -16.23 -3.75 -2.59
N GLU A 143 -17.01 -4.66 -2.00
CA GLU A 143 -18.46 -4.59 -2.03
C GLU A 143 -18.96 -3.44 -1.15
N ALA A 144 -18.43 -3.34 0.09
CA ALA A 144 -18.73 -2.22 0.99
C ALA A 144 -18.24 -0.88 0.41
N MET A 145 -17.05 -0.85 -0.19
CA MET A 145 -16.51 0.33 -0.86
C MET A 145 -17.41 0.82 -1.98
N TYR A 146 -17.90 -0.08 -2.84
CA TYR A 146 -18.79 0.28 -3.94
C TYR A 146 -20.10 0.95 -3.47
N GLY A 147 -20.62 0.52 -2.32
CA GLY A 147 -21.85 1.05 -1.74
C GLY A 147 -21.72 2.34 -0.94
N SER A 148 -20.50 2.82 -0.67
CA SER A 148 -20.27 3.88 0.33
C SER A 148 -19.32 5.01 -0.10
N THR A 149 -18.58 4.84 -1.19
CA THR A 149 -17.65 5.88 -1.68
C THR A 149 -18.36 7.07 -2.31
N GLU A 150 -17.77 8.25 -2.20
CA GLU A 150 -18.18 9.44 -2.97
C GLU A 150 -17.81 9.34 -4.47
N GLU A 151 -16.87 8.46 -4.84
CA GLU A 151 -16.31 8.33 -6.19
C GLU A 151 -16.89 7.14 -6.96
N LEU A 152 -18.18 6.88 -6.87
CA LEU A 152 -18.82 5.72 -7.51
C LEU A 152 -18.58 5.65 -9.03
N PHE A 153 -18.51 6.81 -9.71
CA PHE A 153 -18.18 6.88 -11.14
C PHE A 153 -16.81 6.25 -11.45
N PHE A 154 -15.83 6.47 -10.57
CA PHE A 154 -14.49 5.93 -10.69
C PHE A 154 -14.50 4.39 -10.52
N LEU A 155 -15.20 3.89 -9.51
CA LEU A 155 -15.32 2.45 -9.28
C LEU A 155 -16.07 1.73 -10.42
N ASN A 156 -17.08 2.36 -11.03
CA ASN A 156 -17.74 1.79 -12.19
C ASN A 156 -16.78 1.55 -13.35
N ASN A 157 -15.82 2.44 -13.54
CA ASN A 157 -14.76 2.25 -14.54
C ASN A 157 -13.74 1.19 -14.11
N ASP A 158 -13.19 1.34 -12.90
CA ASP A 158 -12.05 0.54 -12.46
C ASP A 158 -12.40 -0.86 -11.97
N TYR A 159 -13.60 -1.07 -11.43
CA TYR A 159 -14.07 -2.40 -11.04
C TYR A 159 -14.82 -3.12 -12.16
N GLY A 160 -15.16 -2.40 -13.24
CA GLY A 160 -15.95 -2.90 -14.34
C GLY A 160 -17.46 -2.84 -14.10
N GLY A 161 -17.93 -2.31 -12.97
CA GLY A 161 -19.35 -2.16 -12.65
C GLY A 161 -19.71 -2.70 -11.25
N PRO A 162 -21.02 -2.81 -10.96
CA PRO A 162 -21.50 -3.20 -9.64
C PRO A 162 -21.29 -4.70 -9.33
N TYR A 163 -21.13 -5.04 -8.05
CA TYR A 163 -20.90 -6.41 -7.59
C TYR A 163 -22.08 -7.36 -7.82
N TRP A 164 -23.27 -6.82 -8.06
CA TRP A 164 -24.45 -7.64 -8.40
C TRP A 164 -24.59 -7.96 -9.89
N ASP A 165 -23.79 -7.36 -10.77
CA ASP A 165 -23.77 -7.73 -12.20
C ASP A 165 -22.97 -9.03 -12.39
N LYS A 166 -23.65 -10.15 -12.16
CA LYS A 166 -23.03 -11.48 -12.23
C LYS A 166 -22.64 -11.92 -13.64
N GLN A 167 -23.04 -11.19 -14.68
CA GLN A 167 -22.69 -11.49 -16.06
C GLN A 167 -21.45 -10.73 -16.52
N ASN A 168 -21.02 -9.72 -15.78
CA ASN A 168 -19.81 -8.95 -16.07
C ASN A 168 -18.56 -9.66 -15.52
N ALA A 169 -17.81 -10.31 -16.39
CA ALA A 169 -16.61 -11.07 -16.00
C ALA A 169 -15.53 -10.21 -15.32
N THR A 170 -15.40 -8.93 -15.73
CA THR A 170 -14.45 -8.00 -15.11
C THR A 170 -14.87 -7.67 -13.69
N ALA A 171 -16.13 -7.27 -13.46
CA ALA A 171 -16.65 -7.01 -12.14
C ALA A 171 -16.51 -8.25 -11.23
N MET A 172 -16.93 -9.40 -11.70
CA MET A 172 -16.84 -10.65 -10.94
C MET A 172 -15.41 -10.98 -10.52
N ARG A 173 -14.44 -10.83 -11.42
CA ARG A 173 -13.02 -11.02 -11.11
C ARG A 173 -12.54 -10.02 -10.07
N THR A 174 -12.89 -8.73 -10.20
CA THR A 174 -12.50 -7.68 -9.27
C THR A 174 -12.98 -8.00 -7.87
N TYR A 175 -14.28 -8.23 -7.68
CA TYR A 175 -14.84 -8.53 -6.36
C TYR A 175 -14.37 -9.87 -5.77
N ALA A 176 -14.04 -10.85 -6.61
CA ALA A 176 -13.43 -12.10 -6.14
C ALA A 176 -12.04 -11.90 -5.51
N ASN A 177 -11.34 -10.83 -5.90
CA ASN A 177 -10.00 -10.48 -5.40
C ASN A 177 -10.01 -9.37 -4.35
N SER A 178 -11.14 -9.10 -3.71
CA SER A 178 -11.21 -8.17 -2.60
C SER A 178 -10.37 -8.64 -1.39
N PRO A 179 -9.53 -7.77 -0.79
CA PRO A 179 -8.57 -8.16 0.26
C PRO A 179 -9.20 -8.89 1.45
N HIS A 180 -10.40 -8.50 1.87
CA HIS A 180 -11.09 -9.13 3.01
C HIS A 180 -11.28 -10.65 2.86
N LYS A 181 -11.25 -11.16 1.63
CA LYS A 181 -11.40 -12.60 1.33
C LYS A 181 -10.13 -13.42 1.59
N PHE A 182 -9.02 -12.78 1.91
CA PHE A 182 -7.71 -13.41 2.10
C PHE A 182 -7.12 -13.18 3.49
N VAL A 183 -7.93 -12.72 4.44
CA VAL A 183 -7.48 -12.47 5.83
C VAL A 183 -7.00 -13.75 6.51
N ASP A 184 -7.53 -14.91 6.12
CA ASP A 184 -7.09 -16.22 6.58
C ASP A 184 -5.60 -16.52 6.29
N LYS A 185 -4.98 -15.75 5.37
CA LYS A 185 -3.56 -15.85 5.02
C LYS A 185 -2.69 -14.79 5.69
N TRP A 186 -3.29 -13.87 6.44
CA TRP A 186 -2.52 -12.83 7.11
C TRP A 186 -1.75 -13.41 8.30
N ASP A 187 -0.47 -13.10 8.40
CA ASP A 187 0.45 -13.62 9.43
C ASP A 187 1.38 -12.56 10.02
N THR A 188 1.33 -11.34 9.50
CA THR A 188 2.33 -10.30 9.76
C THR A 188 1.69 -9.09 10.42
N PRO A 189 2.36 -8.46 11.43
CA PRO A 189 1.86 -7.26 12.10
C PRO A 189 1.48 -6.13 11.14
N ILE A 190 0.33 -5.49 11.41
CA ILE A 190 -0.20 -4.42 10.57
C ILE A 190 -0.67 -3.22 11.38
N MET A 191 -0.25 -2.01 10.98
CA MET A 191 -0.85 -0.77 11.44
C MET A 191 -1.80 -0.22 10.39
N ILE A 192 -2.95 0.24 10.85
CA ILE A 192 -4.03 0.77 10.02
C ILE A 192 -4.28 2.20 10.46
N ILE A 193 -4.31 3.13 9.51
CA ILE A 193 -4.50 4.56 9.77
C ILE A 193 -5.68 5.04 8.95
N THR A 194 -6.52 5.91 9.50
CA THR A 194 -7.68 6.47 8.79
C THR A 194 -8.04 7.85 9.34
N GLY A 195 -8.73 8.65 8.51
CA GLY A 195 -9.46 9.84 8.94
C GLY A 195 -10.95 9.53 9.02
N GLU A 196 -11.63 10.02 10.05
CA GLU A 196 -13.08 9.78 10.24
C GLU A 196 -13.93 10.45 9.16
N LEU A 197 -13.43 11.56 8.60
CA LEU A 197 -14.10 12.34 7.56
C LEU A 197 -13.73 11.89 6.14
N ASP A 198 -13.16 10.70 5.99
CA ASP A 198 -12.85 10.12 4.69
C ASP A 198 -14.11 9.54 4.04
N PHE A 199 -14.65 10.28 3.06
CA PHE A 199 -15.80 9.86 2.25
C PHE A 199 -15.37 9.18 0.93
N ARG A 200 -14.07 9.23 0.61
CA ARG A 200 -13.49 8.57 -0.56
C ARG A 200 -13.32 7.08 -0.31
N ILE A 201 -12.58 6.74 0.73
CA ILE A 201 -12.47 5.39 1.27
C ILE A 201 -12.97 5.46 2.72
N PRO A 202 -14.26 5.19 2.95
CA PRO A 202 -14.88 5.37 4.26
C PRO A 202 -14.10 4.66 5.37
N TYR A 203 -13.97 5.33 6.51
CA TYR A 203 -13.17 4.84 7.64
C TYR A 203 -13.57 3.44 8.12
N THR A 204 -14.80 3.02 7.83
CA THR A 204 -15.29 1.66 8.11
C THR A 204 -14.44 0.57 7.46
N GLN A 205 -13.83 0.83 6.29
CA GLN A 205 -12.88 -0.08 5.66
C GLN A 205 -11.68 -0.38 6.58
N SER A 206 -11.21 0.62 7.30
CA SER A 206 -10.12 0.48 8.28
C SER A 206 -10.58 -0.24 9.55
N LEU A 207 -11.80 0.00 10.01
CA LEU A 207 -12.39 -0.70 11.16
C LEU A 207 -12.56 -2.20 10.86
N GLU A 208 -13.07 -2.54 9.67
CA GLU A 208 -13.22 -3.92 9.21
C GLU A 208 -11.87 -4.64 9.17
N ALA A 209 -10.86 -4.03 8.55
CA ALA A 209 -9.51 -4.59 8.44
C ALA A 209 -8.87 -4.79 9.83
N PHE A 210 -9.00 -3.82 10.73
CA PHE A 210 -8.49 -3.91 12.09
C PHE A 210 -9.17 -5.05 12.87
N THR A 211 -10.49 -5.11 12.81
CA THR A 211 -11.26 -6.17 13.47
C THR A 211 -10.87 -7.54 12.96
N ALA A 212 -10.76 -7.71 11.64
CA ALA A 212 -10.34 -8.96 11.01
C ALA A 212 -8.94 -9.38 11.49
N ALA A 213 -7.95 -8.47 11.44
CA ALA A 213 -6.59 -8.73 11.89
C ALA A 213 -6.55 -9.18 13.36
N ARG A 214 -7.28 -8.48 14.24
CA ARG A 214 -7.33 -8.81 15.69
C ARG A 214 -7.98 -10.16 15.96
N LEU A 215 -9.06 -10.49 15.26
CA LEU A 215 -9.72 -11.80 15.40
C LEU A 215 -8.84 -12.96 14.89
N HIS A 216 -7.99 -12.70 13.91
CA HIS A 216 -6.96 -13.66 13.45
C HIS A 216 -5.72 -13.73 14.36
N GLY A 217 -5.70 -13.00 15.47
CA GLY A 217 -4.58 -13.02 16.42
C GLY A 217 -3.34 -12.25 15.96
N ILE A 218 -3.47 -11.42 14.91
CA ILE A 218 -2.38 -10.60 14.39
C ILE A 218 -2.19 -9.40 15.29
N ASP A 219 -0.94 -9.03 15.57
CA ASP A 219 -0.65 -7.76 16.23
C ASP A 219 -1.02 -6.61 15.29
N ALA A 220 -2.10 -5.92 15.63
CA ALA A 220 -2.64 -4.84 14.84
C ALA A 220 -2.88 -3.59 15.70
N ARG A 221 -2.63 -2.42 15.11
CA ARG A 221 -2.88 -1.10 15.68
C ARG A 221 -3.75 -0.27 14.74
N LEU A 222 -4.80 0.33 15.29
CA LEU A 222 -5.61 1.34 14.60
C LEU A 222 -5.21 2.73 15.10
N VAL A 223 -5.00 3.66 14.17
CA VAL A 223 -4.80 5.09 14.43
C VAL A 223 -5.86 5.85 13.64
N GLU A 224 -6.75 6.50 14.35
CA GLU A 224 -7.88 7.24 13.80
C GLU A 224 -7.73 8.72 14.11
N PHE A 225 -7.94 9.56 13.08
CA PHE A 225 -7.94 11.02 13.19
C PHE A 225 -9.36 11.52 13.00
N GLU A 226 -10.00 11.95 14.09
CA GLU A 226 -11.42 12.37 14.11
C GLU A 226 -11.71 13.58 13.21
N ASP A 227 -10.71 14.39 12.94
CA ASP A 227 -10.81 15.66 12.25
C ASP A 227 -10.04 15.74 10.91
N GLU A 228 -9.65 14.60 10.36
CA GLU A 228 -8.99 14.48 9.05
C GLU A 228 -9.86 13.69 8.06
N ASP A 229 -9.64 13.97 6.79
CA ASP A 229 -10.28 13.29 5.67
C ASP A 229 -9.36 12.20 5.06
N HIS A 230 -9.38 12.04 3.74
CA HIS A 230 -8.51 11.12 3.00
C HIS A 230 -7.01 11.48 3.14
N GLN A 231 -6.72 12.71 3.52
CA GLN A 231 -5.38 13.24 3.73
C GLN A 231 -5.19 13.64 5.21
N VAL A 232 -3.98 13.50 5.74
CA VAL A 232 -3.63 14.09 7.03
C VAL A 232 -2.93 15.42 6.77
N MET A 233 -3.69 16.51 6.87
CA MET A 233 -3.23 17.86 6.46
C MET A 233 -2.94 18.78 7.62
N LYS A 234 -3.49 18.52 8.81
CA LYS A 234 -3.25 19.36 9.98
C LYS A 234 -1.87 19.10 10.54
N PRO A 235 -1.04 20.14 10.78
CA PRO A 235 0.36 19.96 11.21
C PRO A 235 0.51 19.13 12.49
N GLN A 236 -0.36 19.34 13.49
CA GLN A 236 -0.33 18.57 14.73
C GLN A 236 -0.61 17.08 14.49
N ASN A 237 -1.55 16.76 13.62
CA ASN A 237 -1.89 15.38 13.25
C ASN A 237 -0.76 14.73 12.44
N SER A 238 -0.09 15.50 11.58
CA SER A 238 1.09 15.04 10.85
C SER A 238 2.23 14.62 11.79
N VAL A 239 2.44 15.35 12.88
CA VAL A 239 3.45 14.98 13.91
C VAL A 239 3.08 13.65 14.58
N VAL A 240 1.80 13.46 14.93
CA VAL A 240 1.30 12.21 15.50
C VAL A 240 1.44 11.07 14.48
N TRP A 241 1.02 11.30 13.23
CA TRP A 241 1.12 10.34 12.14
C TRP A 241 2.56 9.82 11.98
N ASN A 242 3.53 10.72 11.88
CA ASN A 242 4.93 10.35 11.71
C ASN A 242 5.49 9.59 12.92
N ARG A 243 5.13 9.98 14.14
CA ARG A 243 5.54 9.28 15.38
C ARG A 243 5.01 7.84 15.40
N GLU A 244 3.73 7.64 15.08
CA GLU A 244 3.11 6.33 15.03
C GLU A 244 3.70 5.48 13.91
N PHE A 245 3.87 6.06 12.72
CA PHE A 245 4.44 5.41 11.55
C PHE A 245 5.85 4.85 11.84
N PHE A 246 6.76 5.70 12.31
CA PHE A 246 8.12 5.25 12.60
C PHE A 246 8.18 4.37 13.86
N GLY A 247 7.38 4.65 14.87
CA GLY A 247 7.31 3.81 16.07
C GLY A 247 6.88 2.37 15.76
N TRP A 248 5.93 2.21 14.84
CA TRP A 248 5.51 0.89 14.36
C TRP A 248 6.60 0.16 13.58
N LEU A 249 7.20 0.84 12.60
CA LEU A 249 8.27 0.25 11.79
C LEU A 249 9.49 -0.09 12.63
N ASP A 250 9.92 0.79 13.53
CA ASP A 250 11.06 0.56 14.41
C ASP A 250 10.85 -0.66 15.32
N LYS A 251 9.64 -0.85 15.82
CA LYS A 251 9.26 -2.00 16.65
C LYS A 251 9.56 -3.34 15.97
N TYR A 252 9.37 -3.44 14.65
CA TYR A 252 9.50 -4.71 13.92
C TYR A 252 10.75 -4.80 13.04
N LEU A 253 11.28 -3.67 12.58
CA LEU A 253 12.35 -3.64 11.59
C LEU A 253 13.70 -3.17 12.12
N LYS A 254 13.77 -2.66 13.37
CA LYS A 254 15.04 -2.17 13.98
C LYS A 254 15.41 -2.89 15.29
N LYS A 255 14.95 -4.09 15.48
CA LYS A 255 15.36 -4.92 16.63
C LYS A 255 16.71 -5.53 16.40
#